data_60b155975abc842dbc9694d2853dee70
#
_entry.id   60b155975abc842dbc9694d2853dee70
#
_cell.length_a   1.000
_cell.length_b   1.000
_cell.length_c   1.000
_cell.angle_alpha   90.00
_cell.angle_beta   90.00
_cell.angle_gamma   90.00
#
_symmetry.space_group_name_H-M   'P 1'
#
loop_
_entity.id
_entity.type
_entity.pdbx_description
1 polymer ?
#
loop_
_entity_poly.entity_id
_entity_poly.type
_entity_poly.pdbx_seq_one_letter_code
_entity_poly.pdbx_strand_id
1 'polypeptide(L)'
;LSNEYGVSAKSIARDISEIRCFLAENRELTGHAELVYDRSAKCYTLRIDDFLRDSETLAVIKVLIGSRAFSKPELLEIIGKLRRFTSTRDKALLDSLISKEKYHYCEVRHDCSEGVVDMLWKLAGDIRSRTEITITYYKMNRDRVTHTIRPASIMFSEYYFYLIAYKAEDESYSPVYF
;
A
#
# COMPACT_ATOMS: atom_id res chain seq x y z
N LEU A 1 24.09 -1.41 25.92
CA LEU A 1 22.91 -1.91 26.67
C LEU A 1 23.21 -2.07 28.16
N SER A 2 24.12 -3.00 28.59
CA SER A 2 24.37 -3.26 30.02
C SER A 2 24.76 -1.98 30.79
N ASN A 3 25.72 -1.21 30.27
CA ASN A 3 26.16 0.07 30.88
C ASN A 3 25.15 1.20 30.72
N GLU A 4 24.33 1.16 29.69
CA GLU A 4 23.32 2.18 29.37
C GLU A 4 22.08 2.06 30.28
N TYR A 5 21.66 0.82 30.54
CA TYR A 5 20.47 0.54 31.35
C TYR A 5 20.79 0.10 32.79
N GLY A 6 22.06 0.04 33.18
CA GLY A 6 22.49 -0.30 34.53
C GLY A 6 22.14 -1.74 34.96
N VAL A 7 21.93 -2.65 34.01
CA VAL A 7 21.54 -4.06 34.25
C VAL A 7 22.68 -5.03 33.90
N SER A 8 22.65 -6.22 34.50
CA SER A 8 23.70 -7.21 34.28
C SER A 8 23.64 -7.77 32.85
N ALA A 9 24.81 -8.16 32.30
CA ALA A 9 24.88 -8.80 31.00
C ALA A 9 24.03 -10.12 30.96
N LYS A 10 23.91 -10.81 32.09
CA LYS A 10 23.09 -12.02 32.24
C LYS A 10 21.59 -11.70 32.10
N SER A 11 21.13 -10.58 32.65
CA SER A 11 19.72 -10.14 32.51
C SER A 11 19.41 -9.82 31.04
N ILE A 12 20.30 -9.05 30.37
CA ILE A 12 20.12 -8.76 28.94
C ILE A 12 20.09 -10.02 28.08
N ALA A 13 20.98 -10.97 28.33
CA ALA A 13 20.99 -12.25 27.61
C ALA A 13 19.68 -13.04 27.77
N ARG A 14 19.10 -13.00 28.98
CA ARG A 14 17.79 -13.62 29.25
C ARG A 14 16.68 -12.90 28.50
N ASP A 15 16.63 -11.57 28.58
CA ASP A 15 15.61 -10.75 27.90
C ASP A 15 15.66 -10.94 26.38
N ILE A 16 16.87 -11.03 25.79
CA ILE A 16 17.06 -11.34 24.37
C ILE A 16 16.52 -12.75 24.03
N SER A 17 16.77 -13.74 24.90
CA SER A 17 16.25 -15.09 24.72
C SER A 17 14.71 -15.13 24.80
N GLU A 18 14.13 -14.40 25.74
CA GLU A 18 12.67 -14.30 25.91
C GLU A 18 12.02 -13.63 24.68
N ILE A 19 12.62 -12.55 24.16
CA ILE A 19 12.16 -11.91 22.91
C ILE A 19 12.21 -12.89 21.74
N ARG A 20 13.28 -13.68 21.60
CA ARG A 20 13.39 -14.67 20.53
C ARG A 20 12.34 -15.75 20.64
N CYS A 21 12.09 -16.26 21.86
CA CYS A 21 11.01 -17.23 22.10
C CYS A 21 9.64 -16.63 21.73
N PHE A 22 9.36 -15.41 22.20
CA PHE A 22 8.12 -14.72 21.87
C PHE A 22 7.90 -14.59 20.36
N LEU A 23 8.92 -14.16 19.61
CA LEU A 23 8.85 -14.02 18.15
C LEU A 23 8.63 -15.37 17.47
N ALA A 24 9.26 -16.44 17.97
CA ALA A 24 9.11 -17.77 17.41
C ALA A 24 7.71 -18.39 17.68
N GLU A 25 7.14 -18.11 18.85
CA GLU A 25 5.83 -18.63 19.26
C GLU A 25 4.66 -17.84 18.66
N ASN A 26 4.87 -16.57 18.31
CA ASN A 26 3.83 -15.68 17.81
C ASN A 26 4.02 -15.32 16.32
N ARG A 27 4.48 -16.26 15.50
CA ARG A 27 4.74 -16.03 14.05
C ARG A 27 3.52 -15.52 13.29
N GLU A 28 2.31 -15.93 13.66
CA GLU A 28 1.07 -15.45 13.03
C GLU A 28 0.83 -13.95 13.25
N LEU A 29 1.35 -13.37 14.34
CA LEU A 29 1.21 -11.96 14.70
C LEU A 29 2.42 -11.14 14.27
N THR A 30 3.62 -11.74 14.30
CA THR A 30 4.89 -11.02 14.09
C THR A 30 5.52 -11.29 12.72
N GLY A 31 4.89 -12.15 11.89
CA GLY A 31 5.48 -12.65 10.65
C GLY A 31 6.77 -13.43 10.94
N HIS A 32 7.70 -13.43 9.98
CA HIS A 32 9.03 -14.05 10.16
C HIS A 32 10.02 -13.06 10.80
N ALA A 33 9.61 -12.42 11.91
CA ALA A 33 10.48 -11.50 12.63
C ALA A 33 11.55 -12.27 13.42
N GLU A 34 12.81 -11.87 13.25
CA GLU A 34 13.96 -12.45 13.95
C GLU A 34 14.81 -11.37 14.61
N LEU A 35 15.26 -11.63 15.83
CA LEU A 35 16.22 -10.78 16.52
C LEU A 35 17.66 -11.26 16.22
N VAL A 36 18.33 -10.54 15.32
CA VAL A 36 19.67 -10.86 14.82
C VAL A 36 20.71 -9.93 15.44
N TYR A 37 21.87 -10.45 15.83
CA TYR A 37 22.99 -9.62 16.26
C TYR A 37 23.83 -9.18 15.07
N ASP A 38 23.86 -7.88 14.80
CA ASP A 38 24.76 -7.28 13.80
C ASP A 38 26.15 -7.06 14.42
N ARG A 39 27.13 -7.82 13.94
CA ARG A 39 28.51 -7.73 14.41
C ARG A 39 29.20 -6.44 14.00
N SER A 40 28.82 -5.85 12.86
CA SER A 40 29.41 -4.61 12.35
C SER A 40 28.93 -3.39 13.14
N ALA A 41 27.66 -3.34 13.44
CA ALA A 41 27.01 -2.31 14.23
C ALA A 41 27.06 -2.58 15.74
N LYS A 42 27.51 -3.78 16.17
CA LYS A 42 27.55 -4.24 17.57
C LYS A 42 26.23 -4.07 18.31
N CYS A 43 25.11 -4.28 17.62
CA CYS A 43 23.77 -4.15 18.16
C CYS A 43 22.85 -5.31 17.73
N TYR A 44 21.75 -5.48 18.46
CA TYR A 44 20.67 -6.36 18.02
C TYR A 44 19.71 -5.59 17.13
N THR A 45 19.35 -6.20 15.99
CA THR A 45 18.42 -5.65 15.01
C THR A 45 17.26 -6.62 14.83
N LEU A 46 16.04 -6.10 14.88
CA LEU A 46 14.86 -6.86 14.50
C LEU A 46 14.80 -6.91 12.97
N ARG A 47 14.93 -8.10 12.40
CA ARG A 47 14.76 -8.37 10.98
C ARG A 47 13.37 -8.95 10.77
N ILE A 48 12.63 -8.41 9.83
CA ILE A 48 11.27 -8.86 9.48
C ILE A 48 11.30 -9.14 7.97
N ASP A 49 11.44 -10.42 7.60
CA ASP A 49 11.65 -10.82 6.20
C ASP A 49 10.39 -10.65 5.32
N ASP A 50 9.19 -10.59 5.94
CA ASP A 50 7.92 -10.39 5.23
C ASP A 50 7.59 -8.92 4.94
N PHE A 51 8.44 -7.99 5.35
CA PHE A 51 8.26 -6.57 5.06
C PHE A 51 9.14 -6.11 3.90
N LEU A 52 8.65 -5.07 3.22
CA LEU A 52 9.39 -4.44 2.13
C LEU A 52 10.77 -3.96 2.60
N ARG A 53 11.80 -4.32 1.86
CA ARG A 53 13.14 -3.73 2.04
C ARG A 53 13.10 -2.25 1.65
N ASP A 54 14.06 -1.47 2.14
CA ASP A 54 14.14 -0.03 1.85
C ASP A 54 14.18 0.26 0.34
N SER A 55 14.86 -0.59 -0.43
CA SER A 55 14.89 -0.51 -1.91
C SER A 55 13.53 -0.80 -2.56
N GLU A 56 12.78 -1.77 -2.02
CA GLU A 56 11.44 -2.13 -2.49
C GLU A 56 10.44 -1.04 -2.13
N THR A 57 10.53 -0.50 -0.91
CA THR A 57 9.73 0.64 -0.47
C THR A 57 9.94 1.85 -1.38
N LEU A 58 11.20 2.17 -1.72
CA LEU A 58 11.51 3.25 -2.67
C LEU A 58 10.90 2.97 -4.04
N ALA A 59 11.05 1.76 -4.57
CA ALA A 59 10.50 1.39 -5.89
C ALA A 59 8.97 1.52 -5.92
N VAL A 60 8.27 1.01 -4.91
CA VAL A 60 6.80 1.13 -4.79
C VAL A 60 6.38 2.60 -4.72
N ILE A 61 7.04 3.42 -3.88
CA ILE A 61 6.73 4.85 -3.78
C ILE A 61 6.95 5.57 -5.13
N LYS A 62 8.02 5.25 -5.85
CA LYS A 62 8.29 5.83 -7.18
C LYS A 62 7.19 5.50 -8.19
N VAL A 63 6.72 4.24 -8.20
CA VAL A 63 5.61 3.80 -9.06
C VAL A 63 4.31 4.52 -8.66
N LEU A 64 4.01 4.63 -7.37
CA LEU A 64 2.82 5.34 -6.89
C LEU A 64 2.82 6.83 -7.29
N ILE A 65 3.94 7.52 -7.13
CA ILE A 65 4.09 8.92 -7.57
C ILE A 65 3.93 9.01 -9.11
N GLY A 66 4.60 8.12 -9.84
CA GLY A 66 4.56 8.09 -11.30
C GLY A 66 3.19 7.74 -11.87
N SER A 67 2.39 6.97 -11.15
CA SER A 67 1.04 6.58 -11.57
C SER A 67 0.07 7.76 -11.69
N ARG A 68 0.25 8.80 -10.88
CA ARG A 68 -0.63 9.98 -10.80
C ARG A 68 -2.12 9.65 -10.58
N ALA A 69 -2.40 8.43 -10.14
CA ALA A 69 -3.75 7.86 -10.05
C ALA A 69 -4.50 8.23 -8.77
N PHE A 70 -3.78 8.71 -7.76
CA PHE A 70 -4.35 9.04 -6.46
C PHE A 70 -4.43 10.55 -6.28
N SER A 71 -5.38 11.04 -5.51
CA SER A 71 -5.35 12.42 -5.07
C SER A 71 -4.08 12.69 -4.24
N LYS A 72 -3.60 13.93 -4.24
CA LYS A 72 -2.40 14.28 -3.47
C LYS A 72 -2.49 13.91 -1.99
N PRO A 73 -3.62 14.14 -1.30
CA PRO A 73 -3.81 13.70 0.09
C PRO A 73 -3.70 12.18 0.27
N GLU A 74 -4.38 11.39 -0.57
CA GLU A 74 -4.33 9.93 -0.53
C GLU A 74 -2.90 9.40 -0.76
N LEU A 75 -2.23 9.93 -1.77
CA LEU A 75 -0.84 9.56 -2.06
C LEU A 75 0.07 9.84 -0.86
N LEU A 76 -0.03 11.02 -0.25
CA LEU A 76 0.80 11.40 0.89
C LEU A 76 0.54 10.51 2.11
N GLU A 77 -0.71 10.11 2.32
CA GLU A 77 -1.07 9.17 3.39
C GLU A 77 -0.48 7.78 3.15
N ILE A 78 -0.60 7.25 1.91
CA ILE A 78 -0.03 5.94 1.54
C ILE A 78 1.50 5.98 1.69
N ILE A 79 2.18 7.00 1.18
CA ILE A 79 3.63 7.18 1.33
C ILE A 79 4.01 7.24 2.81
N GLY A 80 3.24 7.97 3.63
CA GLY A 80 3.45 8.06 5.07
C GLY A 80 3.39 6.70 5.78
N LYS A 81 2.47 5.82 5.35
CA LYS A 81 2.35 4.45 5.85
C LYS A 81 3.52 3.59 5.39
N LEU A 82 3.85 3.59 4.11
CA LEU A 82 4.98 2.83 3.53
C LEU A 82 6.32 3.22 4.16
N ARG A 83 6.53 4.52 4.39
CA ARG A 83 7.74 5.04 5.02
C ARG A 83 7.98 4.49 6.43
N ARG A 84 6.95 4.01 7.14
CA ARG A 84 7.11 3.41 8.47
C ARG A 84 7.90 2.11 8.42
N PHE A 85 7.88 1.42 7.30
CA PHE A 85 8.62 0.17 7.09
C PHE A 85 10.10 0.40 6.76
N THR A 86 10.49 1.63 6.38
CA THR A 86 11.89 1.98 6.10
C THR A 86 12.69 2.04 7.40
N SER A 87 13.91 1.52 7.38
CA SER A 87 14.85 1.58 8.50
C SER A 87 15.11 3.03 8.93
N THR A 88 15.35 3.23 10.22
CA THR A 88 15.63 4.58 10.75
C THR A 88 16.85 5.23 10.07
N ARG A 89 17.84 4.40 9.67
CA ARG A 89 19.04 4.82 8.96
C ARG A 89 18.73 5.42 7.59
N ASP A 90 17.83 4.79 6.84
CA ASP A 90 17.61 5.11 5.42
C ASP A 90 16.39 6.01 5.19
N LYS A 91 15.63 6.36 6.24
CA LYS A 91 14.49 7.31 6.15
C LYS A 91 14.88 8.66 5.55
N ALA A 92 16.00 9.23 5.97
CA ALA A 92 16.44 10.52 5.47
C ALA A 92 16.83 10.46 3.97
N LEU A 93 17.46 9.35 3.57
CA LEU A 93 17.78 9.09 2.17
C LEU A 93 16.51 8.96 1.33
N LEU A 94 15.55 8.13 1.78
CA LEU A 94 14.27 7.96 1.11
C LEU A 94 13.56 9.31 0.93
N ASP A 95 13.45 10.10 2.00
CA ASP A 95 12.79 11.41 1.96
C ASP A 95 13.47 12.37 0.97
N SER A 96 14.81 12.37 0.90
CA SER A 96 15.55 13.20 -0.07
C SER A 96 15.27 12.80 -1.52
N LEU A 97 15.15 11.49 -1.79
CA LEU A 97 14.93 10.94 -3.13
C LEU A 97 13.52 11.17 -3.67
N ILE A 98 12.52 11.35 -2.78
CA ILE A 98 11.12 11.52 -3.19
C ILE A 98 10.60 12.95 -3.00
N SER A 99 11.34 13.83 -2.30
CA SER A 99 10.85 15.14 -1.87
C SER A 99 10.42 16.04 -3.04
N LYS A 100 11.25 16.13 -4.09
CA LYS A 100 10.96 16.97 -5.27
C LYS A 100 9.74 16.49 -6.02
N GLU A 101 9.64 15.17 -6.27
CA GLU A 101 8.52 14.57 -6.99
C GLU A 101 7.22 14.71 -6.20
N LYS A 102 7.28 14.49 -4.89
CA LYS A 102 6.15 14.68 -3.98
C LYS A 102 5.66 16.13 -3.95
N TYR A 103 6.58 17.09 -4.00
CA TYR A 103 6.23 18.52 -4.06
C TYR A 103 5.52 18.88 -5.36
N HIS A 104 6.06 18.42 -6.50
CA HIS A 104 5.52 18.70 -7.84
C HIS A 104 4.43 17.71 -8.28
N TYR A 105 4.00 16.81 -7.39
CA TYR A 105 2.96 15.85 -7.72
C TYR A 105 1.67 16.55 -8.12
N CYS A 106 1.15 16.16 -9.27
CA CYS A 106 -0.13 16.61 -9.80
C CYS A 106 -0.90 15.36 -10.24
N GLU A 107 -1.98 15.09 -9.53
CA GLU A 107 -2.87 13.98 -9.85
C GLU A 107 -3.57 14.19 -11.18
N VAL A 108 -3.98 13.12 -11.81
CA VAL A 108 -4.99 13.15 -12.86
C VAL A 108 -6.36 13.36 -12.18
N ARG A 109 -7.14 14.30 -12.70
CA ARG A 109 -8.45 14.60 -12.11
C ARG A 109 -9.39 13.41 -12.23
N HIS A 110 -9.97 13.05 -11.10
CA HIS A 110 -11.03 12.06 -10.99
C HIS A 110 -12.29 12.77 -10.49
N ASP A 111 -13.44 12.49 -11.11
CA ASP A 111 -14.74 12.98 -10.64
C ASP A 111 -15.29 12.12 -9.47
N CYS A 112 -14.39 11.58 -8.64
CA CYS A 112 -14.75 10.72 -7.52
C CYS A 112 -14.75 11.51 -6.21
N SER A 113 -15.93 11.67 -5.61
CA SER A 113 -16.08 12.37 -4.33
C SER A 113 -15.61 11.57 -3.11
N GLU A 114 -15.56 10.24 -3.22
CA GLU A 114 -15.26 9.32 -2.12
C GLU A 114 -13.76 8.99 -1.99
N GLY A 115 -12.93 9.44 -2.94
CA GLY A 115 -11.53 9.03 -3.04
C GLY A 115 -11.36 7.73 -3.82
N VAL A 116 -10.17 7.59 -4.43
CA VAL A 116 -9.88 6.45 -5.32
C VAL A 116 -9.70 5.17 -4.54
N VAL A 117 -9.03 5.22 -3.38
CA VAL A 117 -8.73 4.03 -2.56
C VAL A 117 -10.01 3.37 -2.06
N ASP A 118 -10.93 4.17 -1.52
CA ASP A 118 -12.19 3.65 -0.97
C ASP A 118 -13.10 3.13 -2.08
N MET A 119 -13.14 3.82 -3.22
CA MET A 119 -13.87 3.37 -4.40
C MET A 119 -13.36 2.01 -4.89
N LEU A 120 -12.03 1.82 -5.00
CA LEU A 120 -11.44 0.56 -5.40
C LEU A 120 -11.81 -0.58 -4.44
N TRP A 121 -11.80 -0.31 -3.14
CA TRP A 121 -12.14 -1.32 -2.13
C TRP A 121 -13.61 -1.72 -2.21
N LYS A 122 -14.50 -0.75 -2.38
CA LYS A 122 -15.94 -0.98 -2.57
C LYS A 122 -16.19 -1.84 -3.82
N LEU A 123 -15.63 -1.45 -4.98
CA LEU A 123 -15.76 -2.19 -6.23
C LEU A 123 -15.19 -3.62 -6.12
N ALA A 124 -14.08 -3.81 -5.41
CA ALA A 124 -13.54 -5.14 -5.14
C ALA A 124 -14.53 -6.02 -4.34
N GLY A 125 -15.24 -5.43 -3.39
CA GLY A 125 -16.32 -6.08 -2.66
C GLY A 125 -17.49 -6.51 -3.58
N ASP A 126 -17.92 -5.60 -4.45
CA ASP A 126 -19.01 -5.87 -5.42
C ASP A 126 -18.63 -6.97 -6.42
N ILE A 127 -17.39 -6.96 -6.91
CA ILE A 127 -16.85 -8.02 -7.78
C ILE A 127 -16.87 -9.36 -7.06
N ARG A 128 -16.37 -9.42 -5.82
CA ARG A 128 -16.31 -10.64 -5.02
C ARG A 128 -17.69 -11.23 -4.75
N SER A 129 -18.67 -10.38 -4.44
CA SER A 129 -20.05 -10.79 -4.16
C SER A 129 -20.88 -10.99 -5.42
N ARG A 130 -20.32 -10.69 -6.62
CA ARG A 130 -21.03 -10.72 -7.91
C ARG A 130 -22.30 -9.88 -7.91
N THR A 131 -22.28 -8.75 -7.22
CA THR A 131 -23.43 -7.86 -7.08
C THR A 131 -23.54 -6.98 -8.32
N GLU A 132 -24.76 -6.86 -8.86
CA GLU A 132 -25.04 -5.84 -9.87
C GLU A 132 -25.03 -4.47 -9.23
N ILE A 133 -24.37 -3.52 -9.89
CA ILE A 133 -24.29 -2.14 -9.45
C ILE A 133 -24.76 -1.17 -10.52
N THR A 134 -25.25 -0.03 -10.09
CA THR A 134 -25.61 1.06 -10.99
C THR A 134 -24.48 2.10 -10.98
N ILE A 135 -23.91 2.37 -12.15
CA ILE A 135 -22.91 3.40 -12.34
C ILE A 135 -23.48 4.57 -13.13
N THR A 136 -23.05 5.76 -12.77
CA THR A 136 -23.37 6.99 -13.50
C THR A 136 -22.06 7.69 -13.86
N TYR A 137 -21.90 8.04 -15.12
CA TYR A 137 -20.72 8.75 -15.60
C TYR A 137 -21.08 9.74 -16.72
N TYR A 138 -20.18 10.63 -17.04
CA TYR A 138 -20.33 11.60 -18.12
C TYR A 138 -19.54 11.13 -19.35
N LYS A 139 -20.21 11.10 -20.49
CA LYS A 139 -19.55 10.90 -21.78
C LYS A 139 -18.73 12.14 -22.19
N MET A 140 -17.88 11.99 -23.21
CA MET A 140 -17.10 13.12 -23.74
C MET A 140 -17.96 14.31 -24.21
N ASN A 141 -19.21 14.06 -24.64
CA ASN A 141 -20.20 15.09 -24.99
C ASN A 141 -20.93 15.69 -23.77
N ARG A 142 -20.50 15.35 -22.54
CA ARG A 142 -21.08 15.75 -21.26
C ARG A 142 -22.48 15.19 -20.97
N ASP A 143 -22.95 14.23 -21.75
CA ASP A 143 -24.21 13.54 -21.42
C ASP A 143 -24.00 12.63 -20.21
N ARG A 144 -24.90 12.76 -19.24
CA ARG A 144 -24.95 11.89 -18.07
C ARG A 144 -25.62 10.57 -18.47
N VAL A 145 -24.91 9.47 -18.28
CA VAL A 145 -25.40 8.13 -18.61
C VAL A 145 -25.36 7.27 -17.37
N THR A 146 -26.41 6.45 -17.21
CA THR A 146 -26.53 5.51 -16.10
C THR A 146 -26.69 4.10 -16.69
N HIS A 147 -25.92 3.15 -16.17
CA HIS A 147 -26.02 1.73 -16.55
C HIS A 147 -26.04 0.85 -15.31
N THR A 148 -26.84 -0.22 -15.38
CA THR A 148 -26.72 -1.34 -14.47
C THR A 148 -25.73 -2.34 -15.07
N ILE A 149 -24.70 -2.67 -14.29
CA ILE A 149 -23.58 -3.50 -14.75
C ILE A 149 -23.25 -4.59 -13.75
N ARG A 150 -22.64 -5.65 -14.24
CA ARG A 150 -22.02 -6.73 -13.46
C ARG A 150 -20.51 -6.51 -13.48
N PRO A 151 -19.92 -6.01 -12.39
CA PRO A 151 -18.49 -5.76 -12.32
C PRO A 151 -17.73 -7.10 -12.35
N ALA A 152 -16.65 -7.16 -13.13
CA ALA A 152 -15.84 -8.36 -13.31
C ALA A 152 -14.40 -8.21 -12.84
N SER A 153 -13.77 -7.06 -13.08
CA SER A 153 -12.37 -6.82 -12.72
C SER A 153 -12.06 -5.33 -12.67
N ILE A 154 -10.97 -4.99 -11.99
CA ILE A 154 -10.39 -3.65 -12.00
C ILE A 154 -9.03 -3.74 -12.67
N MET A 155 -8.76 -2.86 -13.62
CA MET A 155 -7.48 -2.76 -14.32
C MET A 155 -6.90 -1.36 -14.15
N PHE A 156 -5.60 -1.26 -13.90
CA PHE A 156 -4.89 0.02 -13.93
C PHE A 156 -4.14 0.15 -15.26
N SER A 157 -4.37 1.25 -15.97
CA SER A 157 -3.64 1.60 -17.20
C SER A 157 -3.59 3.11 -17.38
N GLU A 158 -2.45 3.62 -17.80
CA GLU A 158 -2.26 5.02 -18.19
C GLU A 158 -2.86 6.05 -17.21
N TYR A 159 -2.53 5.97 -15.95
CA TYR A 159 -2.98 6.87 -14.88
C TYR A 159 -4.39 6.63 -14.33
N TYR A 160 -5.19 5.73 -14.92
CA TYR A 160 -6.57 5.48 -14.53
C TYR A 160 -6.81 4.05 -14.08
N PHE A 161 -7.76 3.89 -13.16
CA PHE A 161 -8.36 2.60 -12.86
C PHE A 161 -9.61 2.44 -13.70
N TYR A 162 -9.65 1.37 -14.49
CA TYR A 162 -10.79 1.00 -15.32
C TYR A 162 -11.57 -0.13 -14.68
N LEU A 163 -12.87 0.03 -14.59
CA LEU A 163 -13.76 -1.04 -14.21
C LEU A 163 -14.17 -1.84 -15.46
N ILE A 164 -13.81 -3.10 -15.50
CA ILE A 164 -14.24 -4.03 -16.53
C ILE A 164 -15.55 -4.66 -16.07
N ALA A 165 -16.61 -4.53 -16.84
CA ALA A 165 -17.93 -5.01 -16.46
C ALA A 165 -18.75 -5.45 -17.68
N TYR A 166 -19.79 -6.22 -17.43
CA TYR A 166 -20.81 -6.59 -18.41
C TYR A 166 -22.07 -5.76 -18.16
N LYS A 167 -22.68 -5.24 -19.21
CA LYS A 167 -23.98 -4.59 -19.08
C LYS A 167 -25.05 -5.64 -18.78
N ALA A 168 -25.91 -5.38 -17.81
CA ALA A 168 -26.94 -6.32 -17.40
C ALA A 168 -27.94 -6.63 -18.52
N GLU A 169 -28.15 -5.66 -19.43
CA GLU A 169 -29.12 -5.73 -20.54
C GLU A 169 -28.51 -6.30 -21.84
N ASP A 170 -27.18 -6.54 -21.87
CA ASP A 170 -26.50 -6.96 -23.11
C ASP A 170 -26.30 -8.49 -23.15
N GLU A 171 -27.05 -9.17 -24.00
CA GLU A 171 -26.93 -10.62 -24.22
C GLU A 171 -25.62 -11.02 -24.92
N SER A 172 -24.85 -10.06 -25.47
CA SER A 172 -23.61 -10.35 -26.19
C SER A 172 -22.44 -10.76 -25.29
N TYR A 173 -22.58 -10.58 -23.98
CA TYR A 173 -21.51 -10.81 -22.98
C TYR A 173 -20.17 -10.15 -23.33
N SER A 174 -20.20 -9.04 -24.05
CA SER A 174 -19.01 -8.28 -24.38
C SER A 174 -18.59 -7.40 -23.20
N PRO A 175 -17.33 -7.50 -22.72
CA PRO A 175 -16.86 -6.64 -21.63
C PRO A 175 -16.77 -5.17 -22.07
N VAL A 176 -17.19 -4.28 -21.19
CA VAL A 176 -17.09 -2.82 -21.37
C VAL A 176 -16.16 -2.26 -20.31
N TYR A 177 -15.39 -1.24 -20.69
CA TYR A 177 -14.46 -0.54 -19.81
C TYR A 177 -15.09 0.80 -19.39
N PHE A 178 -15.10 1.06 -18.10
CA PHE A 178 -15.63 2.26 -17.48
C PHE A 178 -14.57 2.98 -16.67
#